data_c5d62cfc044d9fae926261d2b81a5f79
#
_entry.id   c5d62cfc044d9fae926261d2b81a5f79
#
_cell.length_a   1.000
_cell.length_b   1.000
_cell.length_c   1.000
_cell.angle_alpha   90.00
_cell.angle_beta   90.00
_cell.angle_gamma   90.00
#
_symmetry.space_group_name_H-M   'P 1'
#
loop_
_entity.id
_entity.type
_entity.pdbx_description
1 polymer ?
#
loop_
_entity_poly.entity_id
_entity_poly.type
_entity_poly.pdbx_seq_one_letter_code
_entity_poly.pdbx_strand_id
1 'polypeptide(L)'
;KNTSKALEKYLVKSLSDLKSGAYYIQIAVLKDEANIQDVINKYSKNYPLTIVPMASGKAYQVLIGPVSMDEYGVILSRFKSYGYKDAFLRKIK
;
A
#
# COMPACT_ATOMS: atom_id res chain seq x y z
N LYS A 1 7.38 -22.26 -1.69
CA LYS A 1 7.30 -21.51 -0.64
C LYS A 1 6.11 -20.59 -0.61
N ASN A 2 5.73 -20.28 0.48
CA ASN A 2 4.43 -19.68 0.64
C ASN A 2 4.49 -18.20 0.88
N THR A 3 3.53 -17.50 0.32
CA THR A 3 3.25 -16.15 0.71
C THR A 3 2.76 -16.18 2.14
N SER A 4 3.24 -15.26 2.96
CA SER A 4 2.81 -15.23 4.35
C SER A 4 1.32 -14.90 4.42
N LYS A 5 0.66 -15.35 5.48
CA LYS A 5 -0.75 -15.05 5.68
C LYS A 5 -0.99 -13.57 5.82
N ALA A 6 -0.05 -12.85 6.43
CA ALA A 6 -0.19 -11.41 6.59
C ALA A 6 -0.20 -10.73 5.22
N LEU A 7 0.67 -11.14 4.32
CA LEU A 7 0.69 -10.58 2.98
C LEU A 7 -0.62 -10.88 2.26
N GLU A 8 -1.10 -12.12 2.33
CA GLU A 8 -2.34 -12.51 1.66
C GLU A 8 -3.53 -11.69 2.12
N LYS A 9 -3.55 -11.35 3.40
CA LYS A 9 -4.65 -10.58 3.97
C LYS A 9 -4.80 -9.22 3.30
N TYR A 10 -3.70 -8.63 2.87
CA TYR A 10 -3.70 -7.29 2.29
C TYR A 10 -3.58 -7.29 0.77
N LEU A 11 -3.40 -8.44 0.18
CA LEU A 11 -3.15 -8.57 -1.25
C LEU A 11 -4.45 -8.51 -2.04
N VAL A 12 -4.46 -7.70 -3.10
CA VAL A 12 -5.54 -7.71 -4.09
C VAL A 12 -4.96 -8.11 -5.44
N LYS A 13 -5.82 -8.48 -6.38
CA LYS A 13 -5.35 -8.98 -7.67
C LYS A 13 -4.78 -7.90 -8.57
N SER A 14 -5.39 -6.74 -8.57
CA SER A 14 -4.96 -5.67 -9.46
C SER A 14 -5.51 -4.34 -8.98
N LEU A 15 -5.04 -3.26 -9.61
CA LEU A 15 -5.55 -1.93 -9.28
C LEU A 15 -7.04 -1.79 -9.50
N SER A 16 -7.60 -2.56 -10.43
CA SER A 16 -9.03 -2.51 -10.69
C SER A 16 -9.88 -3.04 -9.55
N ASP A 17 -9.26 -3.79 -8.63
CA ASP A 17 -9.97 -4.31 -7.46
C ASP A 17 -10.02 -3.31 -6.32
N LEU A 18 -9.37 -2.16 -6.46
CA LEU A 18 -9.38 -1.14 -5.43
C LEU A 18 -10.73 -0.45 -5.39
N LYS A 19 -11.05 0.09 -4.20
CA LYS A 19 -12.35 0.70 -3.99
C LYS A 19 -12.51 1.96 -4.82
N SER A 20 -13.53 1.98 -5.68
CA SER A 20 -13.83 3.12 -6.52
C SER A 20 -14.17 4.35 -5.66
N GLY A 21 -13.61 5.49 -6.04
CA GLY A 21 -13.85 6.73 -5.30
C GLY A 21 -12.99 6.93 -4.07
N ALA A 22 -12.20 5.92 -3.71
CA ALA A 22 -11.33 6.02 -2.55
C ALA A 22 -9.97 6.57 -2.94
N TYR A 23 -9.23 7.00 -1.93
CA TYR A 23 -7.89 7.51 -2.11
C TYR A 23 -6.89 6.52 -1.52
N TYR A 24 -5.78 6.36 -2.19
CA TYR A 24 -4.69 5.49 -1.74
C TYR A 24 -3.39 6.25 -1.85
N ILE A 25 -2.46 5.96 -0.97
CA ILE A 25 -1.14 6.57 -1.02
C ILE A 25 -0.14 5.48 -1.32
N GLN A 26 0.48 5.54 -2.50
CA GLN A 26 1.49 4.56 -2.85
C GLN A 26 2.80 4.99 -2.20
N ILE A 27 3.33 4.13 -1.33
CA ILE A 27 4.53 4.49 -0.59
C ILE A 27 5.78 3.78 -1.12
N ALA A 28 5.61 2.63 -1.76
CA ALA A 28 6.79 1.88 -2.21
C ALA A 28 6.39 0.84 -3.25
N VAL A 29 7.39 0.40 -3.99
CA VAL A 29 7.29 -0.79 -4.84
C VAL A 29 8.38 -1.73 -4.35
N LEU A 30 8.00 -2.89 -3.86
CA LEU A 30 8.93 -3.82 -3.22
C LEU A 30 8.90 -5.17 -3.91
N LYS A 31 10.08 -5.76 -4.05
CA LYS A 31 10.20 -7.07 -4.68
C LYS A 31 10.27 -8.19 -3.65
N ASP A 32 10.74 -7.87 -2.47
CA ASP A 32 11.11 -8.85 -1.46
C ASP A 32 10.00 -8.96 -0.43
N GLU A 33 9.48 -10.17 -0.23
CA GLU A 33 8.41 -10.37 0.73
C GLU A 33 8.81 -9.97 2.16
N ALA A 34 10.09 -10.14 2.49
CA ALA A 34 10.54 -9.74 3.82
C ALA A 34 10.36 -8.25 4.05
N ASN A 35 10.65 -7.44 3.03
CA ASN A 35 10.47 -6.00 3.13
C ASN A 35 9.01 -5.61 3.21
N ILE A 36 8.17 -6.32 2.47
CA ILE A 36 6.73 -6.08 2.52
C ILE A 36 6.20 -6.42 3.91
N GLN A 37 6.66 -7.53 4.47
CA GLN A 37 6.24 -7.94 5.80
C GLN A 37 6.64 -6.90 6.85
N ASP A 38 7.82 -6.29 6.70
CA ASP A 38 8.26 -5.23 7.60
C ASP A 38 7.30 -4.04 7.57
N VAL A 39 6.86 -3.64 6.37
CA VAL A 39 5.91 -2.54 6.24
C VAL A 39 4.58 -2.90 6.90
N ILE A 40 4.11 -4.12 6.66
CA ILE A 40 2.87 -4.57 7.28
C ILE A 40 3.00 -4.50 8.80
N ASN A 41 4.11 -5.01 9.34
CA ASN A 41 4.30 -5.04 10.78
C ASN A 41 4.36 -3.64 11.38
N LYS A 42 4.94 -2.69 10.64
CA LYS A 42 5.09 -1.33 11.16
C LYS A 42 3.78 -0.54 11.13
N TYR A 43 2.96 -0.75 10.12
CA TYR A 43 1.88 0.20 9.86
C TYR A 43 0.48 -0.38 9.91
N SER A 44 0.33 -1.70 9.88
CA SER A 44 -1.00 -2.29 9.74
C SER A 44 -1.93 -2.00 10.93
N LYS A 45 -1.38 -1.73 12.09
CA LYS A 45 -2.20 -1.43 13.26
C LYS A 45 -2.81 -0.05 13.20
N ASN A 46 -2.15 0.87 12.53
CA ASN A 46 -2.56 2.28 12.54
C ASN A 46 -3.13 2.75 11.21
N TYR A 47 -2.87 2.00 10.14
CA TYR A 47 -3.26 2.41 8.79
C TYR A 47 -3.81 1.23 8.02
N PRO A 48 -4.82 1.45 7.17
CA PRO A 48 -5.25 0.40 6.24
C PRO A 48 -4.19 0.21 5.17
N LEU A 49 -3.90 -1.03 4.84
CA LEU A 49 -2.90 -1.36 3.83
C LEU A 49 -3.52 -2.14 2.69
N THR A 50 -3.01 -1.93 1.50
CA THR A 50 -3.40 -2.69 0.32
C THR A 50 -2.13 -2.98 -0.48
N ILE A 51 -1.94 -4.22 -0.86
CA ILE A 51 -0.79 -4.66 -1.63
C ILE A 51 -1.26 -5.08 -3.01
N VAL A 52 -0.70 -4.50 -4.05
CA VAL A 52 -1.11 -4.78 -5.43
C VAL A 52 0.07 -5.30 -6.22
N PRO A 53 0.00 -6.52 -6.76
CA PRO A 53 1.10 -7.02 -7.58
C PRO A 53 1.19 -6.22 -8.87
N MET A 54 2.40 -6.02 -9.34
CA MET A 54 2.60 -5.38 -10.63
C MET A 54 2.33 -6.38 -11.75
N ALA A 55 2.04 -5.86 -12.93
CA ALA A 55 1.72 -6.71 -14.08
C ALA A 55 2.82 -7.72 -14.39
N SER A 56 4.07 -7.35 -14.12
CA SER A 56 5.20 -8.26 -14.34
C SER A 56 5.20 -9.44 -13.39
N GLY A 57 4.51 -9.33 -12.26
CA GLY A 57 4.53 -10.36 -11.22
C GLY A 57 5.80 -10.36 -10.39
N LYS A 58 6.71 -9.42 -10.62
CA LYS A 58 8.01 -9.43 -9.96
C LYS A 58 8.14 -8.43 -8.82
N ALA A 59 7.13 -7.61 -8.63
CA ALA A 59 7.15 -6.61 -7.56
C ALA A 59 5.73 -6.34 -7.12
N TYR A 60 5.62 -5.68 -5.96
CA TYR A 60 4.33 -5.34 -5.38
C TYR A 60 4.29 -3.86 -5.07
N GLN A 61 3.17 -3.23 -5.40
CA GLN A 61 2.92 -1.85 -5.04
C GLN A 61 2.31 -1.85 -3.64
N VAL A 62 2.89 -1.08 -2.75
CA VAL A 62 2.41 -0.98 -1.37
C VAL A 62 1.64 0.33 -1.23
N LEU A 63 0.37 0.22 -0.90
CA LEU A 63 -0.53 1.37 -0.81
C LEU A 63 -1.07 1.49 0.60
N ILE A 64 -1.22 2.71 1.07
CA ILE A 64 -1.92 3.00 2.31
C ILE A 64 -3.33 3.44 1.91
N GLY A 65 -4.30 2.69 2.31
CA GLY A 65 -5.68 3.00 1.96
C GLY A 65 -6.56 1.77 1.98
N PRO A 66 -7.84 1.95 1.78
CA PRO A 66 -8.51 3.19 1.35
C PRO A 66 -8.59 4.24 2.46
N VAL A 67 -8.37 5.49 2.10
CA VAL A 67 -8.52 6.61 3.04
C VAL A 67 -9.45 7.64 2.45
N SER A 68 -10.00 8.50 3.30
CA SER A 68 -10.94 9.50 2.86
C SER A 68 -10.22 10.75 2.37
N MET A 69 -11.00 11.60 1.68
CA MET A 69 -10.49 12.89 1.22
C MET A 69 -9.96 13.73 2.38
N ASP A 70 -10.55 13.60 3.55
CA ASP A 70 -10.13 14.37 4.72
C ASP A 70 -8.82 13.90 5.30
N GLU A 71 -8.44 12.67 5.02
CA GLU A 71 -7.31 12.03 5.68
C GLU A 71 -6.05 11.96 4.83
N TYR A 72 -6.19 11.92 3.50
CA TYR A 72 -5.06 11.54 2.68
C TYR A 72 -3.89 12.53 2.77
N GLY A 73 -4.19 13.81 2.91
CA GLY A 73 -3.12 14.81 2.96
C GLY A 73 -2.21 14.64 4.17
N VAL A 74 -2.83 14.40 5.33
CA VAL A 74 -2.08 14.19 6.56
C VAL A 74 -1.26 12.92 6.48
N ILE A 75 -1.89 11.85 5.97
CA ILE A 75 -1.21 10.55 5.87
C ILE A 75 -0.05 10.62 4.88
N LEU A 76 -0.27 11.25 3.74
CA LEU A 76 0.80 11.43 2.75
C LEU A 76 1.99 12.16 3.35
N SER A 77 1.72 13.25 4.07
CA SER A 77 2.76 14.03 4.70
C SER A 77 3.53 13.20 5.73
N ARG A 78 2.81 12.40 6.52
CA ARG A 78 3.44 11.55 7.51
C ARG A 78 4.38 10.53 6.88
N PHE A 79 3.93 9.87 5.82
CA PHE A 79 4.76 8.85 5.19
C PHE A 79 5.98 9.46 4.53
N LYS A 80 5.86 10.65 3.98
CA LYS A 80 7.04 11.35 3.49
C LYS A 80 8.03 11.63 4.61
N SER A 81 7.54 12.00 5.79
CA SER A 81 8.41 12.25 6.93
C SER A 81 9.05 10.97 7.47
N TYR A 82 8.42 9.82 7.26
CA TYR A 82 8.99 8.53 7.67
C TYR A 82 10.10 8.07 6.72
N GLY A 83 10.31 8.76 5.62
CA GLY A 83 11.36 8.41 4.67
C GLY A 83 10.87 7.99 3.30
N TYR A 84 9.57 7.89 3.10
CA TYR A 84 9.01 7.51 1.79
C TYR A 84 8.84 8.77 0.94
N LYS A 85 9.97 9.30 0.50
CA LYS A 85 10.00 10.60 -0.20
C LYS A 85 9.24 10.61 -1.52
N ASP A 86 9.12 9.45 -2.14
CA ASP A 86 8.44 9.32 -3.42
C ASP A 86 6.98 8.95 -3.29
N ALA A 87 6.45 8.93 -2.08
CA ALA A 87 5.04 8.62 -1.86
C ALA A 87 4.16 9.59 -2.62
N PHE A 88 3.07 9.07 -3.19
CA PHE A 88 2.16 9.92 -3.94
C PHE A 88 0.73 9.40 -3.85
N LEU A 89 -0.20 10.31 -4.11
CA LEU A 89 -1.62 10.02 -4.02
C LEU A 89 -2.13 9.33 -5.28
N ARG A 90 -2.94 8.28 -5.10
CA ARG A 90 -3.69 7.66 -6.17
C ARG A 90 -5.17 7.78 -5.84
N LYS A 91 -5.93 8.36 -6.74
CA LYS A 91 -7.37 8.37 -6.63
C LYS A 91 -7.93 7.32 -7.57
N ILE A 92 -8.75 6.42 -7.03
CA ILE A 92 -9.34 5.33 -7.82
C ILE A 92 -10.69 5.77 -8.32
N LYS A 93 -10.86 5.69 -9.63
CA LYS A 93 -12.10 6.14 -10.28
C LYS A 93 -13.19 5.07 -10.28
#